data_7690530b9a1d80cdb287e6bb64708778
#
_entry.id   7690530b9a1d80cdb287e6bb64708778
#
_cell.length_a   1.000
_cell.length_b   1.000
_cell.length_c   1.000
_cell.angle_alpha   90.00
_cell.angle_beta   90.00
_cell.angle_gamma   90.00
#
_symmetry.space_group_name_H-M   'P 1'
#
loop_
_entity.id
_entity.type
_entity.pdbx_description
1 polymer ?
#
loop_
_entity_poly.entity_id
_entity_poly.type
_entity_poly.pdbx_seq_one_letter_code
_entity_poly.pdbx_strand_id
1 'polypeptide(L)'
;MTAAVAIVVKVGPGVKNVHENDWVLPFRPDLGAWRSLAVWKEKDVLKVPAELMPLEYLAMHQEMCVAYRLLEDFGALQPGDAVALNAATSAVGQTVIQLCSILKLRVVAVARDLGGNFAKTATWLKSLGASAVLKDAGDLKEELGELKFFAKPKLAFDCVGGDSARRLADTLEAGGQLVVYGCLSSEAPQWGWEQWVHRELKVCGFNMQRWMDGNKKVRHAAPDQRFLLRD
;
A
#
# COMPACT_ATOMS: atom_id res chain seq x y z
N MET A 1 3.31 -10.68 -6.56
CA MET A 1 2.96 -11.30 -5.26
C MET A 1 1.63 -12.01 -5.45
N THR A 2 1.49 -13.22 -4.97
CA THR A 2 0.25 -14.00 -5.08
C THR A 2 -0.41 -14.03 -3.71
N ALA A 3 -1.39 -13.16 -3.51
CA ALA A 3 -2.25 -13.24 -2.35
C ALA A 3 -3.15 -14.48 -2.48
N ALA A 4 -3.23 -15.28 -1.44
CA ALA A 4 -4.14 -16.41 -1.34
C ALA A 4 -4.41 -16.75 0.12
N VAL A 5 -5.56 -17.33 0.36
CA VAL A 5 -5.88 -18.01 1.62
C VAL A 5 -6.08 -19.49 1.29
N ALA A 6 -5.54 -20.36 2.09
CA ALA A 6 -5.70 -21.80 1.92
C ALA A 6 -6.23 -22.44 3.21
N ILE A 7 -6.99 -23.51 3.05
CA ILE A 7 -7.41 -24.37 4.16
C ILE A 7 -6.52 -25.62 4.13
N VAL A 8 -5.97 -25.97 5.28
CA VAL A 8 -5.15 -27.16 5.43
C VAL A 8 -6.03 -28.39 5.36
N VAL A 9 -5.86 -29.21 4.34
CA VAL A 9 -6.63 -30.45 4.14
C VAL A 9 -5.93 -31.67 4.73
N LYS A 10 -4.59 -31.63 4.86
CA LYS A 10 -3.81 -32.72 5.44
C LYS A 10 -2.45 -32.19 5.92
N VAL A 11 -1.94 -32.75 7.01
CA VAL A 11 -0.61 -32.44 7.53
C VAL A 11 0.32 -33.63 7.40
N GLY A 12 1.59 -33.37 7.11
CA GLY A 12 2.64 -34.40 7.05
C GLY A 12 3.21 -34.74 8.44
N PRO A 13 4.01 -35.80 8.52
CA PRO A 13 4.67 -36.17 9.76
C PRO A 13 5.64 -35.07 10.20
N GLY A 14 5.60 -34.72 11.50
CA GLY A 14 6.48 -33.70 12.10
C GLY A 14 5.97 -32.27 12.03
N VAL A 15 4.85 -31.99 11.42
CA VAL A 15 4.14 -30.68 11.51
C VAL A 15 3.58 -30.54 12.93
N LYS A 16 3.81 -29.36 13.54
CA LYS A 16 3.48 -29.13 14.97
C LYS A 16 2.50 -27.97 15.20
N ASN A 17 2.58 -26.92 14.41
CA ASN A 17 1.86 -25.66 14.67
C ASN A 17 0.65 -25.44 13.75
N VAL A 18 0.49 -26.31 12.75
CA VAL A 18 -0.59 -26.24 11.76
C VAL A 18 -1.35 -27.57 11.78
N HIS A 19 -2.67 -27.50 11.78
CA HIS A 19 -3.56 -28.65 11.84
C HIS A 19 -4.54 -28.66 10.65
N GLU A 20 -5.18 -29.79 10.41
CA GLU A 20 -6.25 -29.87 9.42
C GLU A 20 -7.39 -28.88 9.77
N ASN A 21 -7.96 -28.26 8.75
CA ASN A 21 -8.93 -27.17 8.81
C ASN A 21 -8.38 -25.81 9.24
N ASP A 22 -7.10 -25.67 9.57
CA ASP A 22 -6.52 -24.36 9.81
C ASP A 22 -6.50 -23.52 8.53
N TRP A 23 -6.74 -22.22 8.68
CA TRP A 23 -6.53 -21.25 7.61
C TRP A 23 -5.10 -20.78 7.62
N VAL A 24 -4.49 -20.75 6.44
CA VAL A 24 -3.09 -20.35 6.28
C VAL A 24 -2.91 -19.39 5.12
N LEU A 25 -1.98 -18.47 5.29
CA LEU A 25 -1.52 -17.55 4.25
C LEU A 25 -0.13 -17.99 3.78
N PRO A 26 0.15 -18.03 2.47
CA PRO A 26 1.50 -18.24 1.97
C PRO A 26 2.37 -17.03 2.32
N PHE A 27 3.49 -17.30 2.95
CA PHE A 27 4.39 -16.25 3.42
C PHE A 27 5.43 -15.81 2.39
N ARG A 28 5.55 -16.55 1.30
CA ARG A 28 6.53 -16.32 0.24
C ARG A 28 5.85 -16.22 -1.13
N PRO A 29 6.28 -15.27 -1.97
CA PRO A 29 5.66 -15.07 -3.29
C PRO A 29 5.92 -16.21 -4.27
N ASP A 30 6.98 -17.01 -4.05
CA ASP A 30 7.40 -18.11 -4.90
C ASP A 30 6.65 -19.43 -4.63
N LEU A 31 5.75 -19.48 -3.66
CA LEU A 31 4.99 -20.68 -3.33
C LEU A 31 3.93 -21.06 -4.35
N GLY A 32 3.64 -20.17 -5.29
CA GLY A 32 2.70 -20.44 -6.38
C GLY A 32 1.28 -20.71 -5.91
N ALA A 33 0.62 -19.68 -5.38
CA ALA A 33 -0.69 -19.80 -4.75
C ALA A 33 -1.88 -19.96 -5.72
N TRP A 34 -1.71 -19.71 -7.02
CA TRP A 34 -2.77 -19.84 -8.04
C TRP A 34 -2.98 -21.30 -8.45
N ARG A 35 -3.48 -22.11 -7.53
CA ARG A 35 -3.78 -23.53 -7.74
C ARG A 35 -4.81 -24.01 -6.72
N SER A 36 -5.51 -25.09 -7.05
CA SER A 36 -6.52 -25.70 -6.15
C SER A 36 -5.91 -26.46 -4.97
N LEU A 37 -4.73 -27.07 -5.16
CA LEU A 37 -4.00 -27.81 -4.14
C LEU A 37 -2.50 -27.49 -4.22
N ALA A 38 -1.87 -27.40 -3.04
CA ALA A 38 -0.43 -27.19 -2.93
C ALA A 38 0.13 -27.96 -1.73
N VAL A 39 1.40 -28.30 -1.79
CA VAL A 39 2.16 -28.82 -0.64
C VAL A 39 3.18 -27.78 -0.26
N TRP A 40 3.04 -27.23 0.96
CA TRP A 40 3.93 -26.21 1.50
C TRP A 40 4.61 -26.72 2.78
N LYS A 41 5.76 -26.15 3.08
CA LYS A 41 6.42 -26.40 4.37
C LYS A 41 5.76 -25.54 5.45
N GLU A 42 5.60 -26.08 6.65
CA GLU A 42 5.03 -25.35 7.80
C GLU A 42 5.65 -23.95 8.00
N LYS A 43 6.95 -23.83 7.85
CA LYS A 43 7.69 -22.56 8.00
C LYS A 43 7.36 -21.50 6.92
N ASP A 44 6.76 -21.90 5.81
CA ASP A 44 6.47 -21.03 4.67
C ASP A 44 5.01 -20.54 4.66
N VAL A 45 4.24 -20.91 5.67
CA VAL A 45 2.85 -20.48 5.86
C VAL A 45 2.66 -19.79 7.21
N LEU A 46 1.71 -18.87 7.26
CA LEU A 46 1.25 -18.22 8.47
C LEU A 46 -0.16 -18.70 8.78
N LYS A 47 -0.35 -19.32 9.95
CA LYS A 47 -1.68 -19.66 10.44
C LYS A 47 -2.40 -18.38 10.83
N VAL A 48 -3.66 -18.26 10.41
CA VAL A 48 -4.52 -17.14 10.71
C VAL A 48 -5.82 -17.64 11.36
N PRO A 49 -6.33 -16.94 12.38
CA PRO A 49 -7.60 -17.31 12.99
C PRO A 49 -8.75 -16.95 12.05
N ALA A 50 -9.46 -17.98 11.57
CA ALA A 50 -10.56 -17.84 10.61
C ALA A 50 -11.72 -16.99 11.14
N GLU A 51 -11.89 -16.94 12.46
CA GLU A 51 -12.95 -16.22 13.15
C GLU A 51 -12.71 -14.71 13.29
N LEU A 52 -11.47 -14.23 13.06
CA LEU A 52 -11.13 -12.83 13.30
C LEU A 52 -11.52 -11.89 12.15
N MET A 53 -11.59 -12.40 10.93
CA MET A 53 -11.94 -11.55 9.79
C MET A 53 -12.49 -12.35 8.60
N PRO A 54 -13.31 -11.72 7.74
CA PRO A 54 -13.79 -12.31 6.50
C PRO A 54 -12.66 -12.74 5.55
N LEU A 55 -12.93 -13.76 4.75
CA LEU A 55 -11.99 -14.34 3.78
C LEU A 55 -11.43 -13.29 2.81
N GLU A 56 -12.27 -12.35 2.41
CA GLU A 56 -11.94 -11.28 1.47
C GLU A 56 -10.83 -10.37 2.02
N TYR A 57 -10.87 -10.05 3.31
CA TYR A 57 -9.83 -9.25 3.96
C TYR A 57 -8.53 -10.04 4.12
N LEU A 58 -8.63 -11.33 4.47
CA LEU A 58 -7.45 -12.21 4.53
C LEU A 58 -6.78 -12.33 3.14
N ALA A 59 -7.56 -12.40 2.07
CA ALA A 59 -7.04 -12.42 0.72
C ALA A 59 -6.26 -11.14 0.35
N MET A 60 -6.60 -10.00 0.96
CA MET A 60 -5.95 -8.71 0.76
C MET A 60 -4.85 -8.38 1.78
N HIS A 61 -4.45 -9.33 2.63
CA HIS A 61 -3.52 -9.07 3.74
C HIS A 61 -2.20 -8.43 3.31
N GLN A 62 -1.66 -8.82 2.14
CA GLN A 62 -0.39 -8.28 1.65
C GLN A 62 -0.51 -6.80 1.29
N GLU A 63 -1.57 -6.43 0.58
CA GLU A 63 -1.85 -5.05 0.20
C GLU A 63 -2.10 -4.17 1.42
N MET A 64 -2.82 -4.68 2.41
CA MET A 64 -3.03 -4.01 3.69
C MET A 64 -1.73 -3.80 4.45
N CYS A 65 -0.86 -4.82 4.51
CA CYS A 65 0.45 -4.71 5.13
C CYS A 65 1.34 -3.69 4.41
N VAL A 66 1.33 -3.68 3.07
CA VAL A 66 2.07 -2.68 2.29
C VAL A 66 1.59 -1.27 2.64
N ALA A 67 0.28 -1.02 2.58
CA ALA A 67 -0.30 0.29 2.88
C ALA A 67 0.06 0.78 4.29
N TYR A 68 -0.05 -0.10 5.28
CA TYR A 68 0.30 0.21 6.66
C TYR A 68 1.80 0.55 6.80
N ARG A 69 2.69 -0.27 6.23
CA ARG A 69 4.14 -0.01 6.31
C ARG A 69 4.56 1.26 5.59
N LEU A 70 3.90 1.60 4.47
CA LEU A 70 4.14 2.86 3.77
C LEU A 70 3.84 4.08 4.66
N LEU A 71 2.78 4.03 5.46
CA LEU A 71 2.42 5.12 6.35
C LEU A 71 3.26 5.16 7.62
N GLU A 72 3.67 4.00 8.15
CA GLU A 72 4.37 3.89 9.43
C GLU A 72 5.87 4.12 9.31
N ASP A 73 6.52 3.60 8.25
CA ASP A 73 7.98 3.52 8.18
C ASP A 73 8.66 4.75 7.57
N PHE A 74 7.93 5.57 6.80
CA PHE A 74 8.55 6.60 5.95
C PHE A 74 8.26 8.04 6.37
N GLY A 75 7.41 8.26 7.34
CA GLY A 75 7.09 9.61 7.80
C GLY A 75 6.67 9.63 9.25
N ALA A 76 7.11 10.64 10.00
CA ALA A 76 6.54 10.96 11.30
C ALA A 76 5.25 11.77 11.09
N LEU A 77 4.26 11.15 10.44
CA LEU A 77 3.01 11.81 10.09
C LEU A 77 2.18 12.13 11.32
N GLN A 78 1.63 13.34 11.36
CA GLN A 78 0.74 13.83 12.42
C GLN A 78 -0.67 14.07 11.85
N PRO A 79 -1.72 13.99 12.65
CA PRO A 79 -3.06 14.37 12.22
C PRO A 79 -3.08 15.74 11.54
N GLY A 80 -3.68 15.81 10.35
CA GLY A 80 -3.69 17.00 9.50
C GLY A 80 -2.60 17.06 8.43
N ASP A 81 -1.52 16.26 8.54
CA ASP A 81 -0.52 16.13 7.49
C ASP A 81 -1.12 15.56 6.21
N ALA A 82 -0.49 15.89 5.08
CA ALA A 82 -0.93 15.40 3.78
C ALA A 82 0.02 14.37 3.19
N VAL A 83 -0.55 13.36 2.55
CA VAL A 83 0.15 12.38 1.72
C VAL A 83 -0.45 12.36 0.32
N ALA A 84 0.33 11.92 -0.67
CA ALA A 84 -0.16 11.73 -2.03
C ALA A 84 0.12 10.30 -2.50
N LEU A 85 -0.68 9.78 -3.42
CA LEU A 85 -0.40 8.49 -4.04
C LEU A 85 -0.94 8.42 -5.47
N ASN A 86 -0.23 7.73 -6.34
CA ASN A 86 -0.78 7.32 -7.64
C ASN A 86 -1.40 5.91 -7.58
N ALA A 87 -1.98 5.44 -8.68
CA ALA A 87 -2.76 4.20 -8.73
C ALA A 87 -3.76 4.08 -7.55
N ALA A 88 -4.42 5.16 -7.20
CA ALA A 88 -5.31 5.26 -6.05
C ALA A 88 -6.45 4.24 -6.05
N THR A 89 -6.83 3.71 -7.21
CA THR A 89 -7.86 2.67 -7.38
C THR A 89 -7.36 1.25 -7.10
N SER A 90 -6.05 1.05 -6.89
CA SER A 90 -5.49 -0.26 -6.54
C SER A 90 -5.85 -0.65 -5.10
N ALA A 91 -5.73 -1.93 -4.77
CA ALA A 91 -5.98 -2.41 -3.41
C ALA A 91 -5.12 -1.69 -2.36
N VAL A 92 -3.82 -1.48 -2.63
CA VAL A 92 -2.94 -0.68 -1.75
C VAL A 92 -3.43 0.76 -1.67
N GLY A 93 -3.77 1.39 -2.81
CA GLY A 93 -4.24 2.78 -2.84
C GLY A 93 -5.51 2.99 -2.03
N GLN A 94 -6.50 2.12 -2.19
CA GLN A 94 -7.75 2.15 -1.41
C GLN A 94 -7.49 1.98 0.09
N THR A 95 -6.59 1.07 0.45
CA THR A 95 -6.22 0.84 1.85
C THR A 95 -5.51 2.05 2.45
N VAL A 96 -4.56 2.67 1.72
CA VAL A 96 -3.90 3.92 2.16
C VAL A 96 -4.93 5.01 2.41
N ILE A 97 -5.89 5.22 1.49
CA ILE A 97 -6.94 6.24 1.64
C ILE A 97 -7.74 6.02 2.92
N GLN A 98 -8.19 4.79 3.18
CA GLN A 98 -8.97 4.47 4.36
C GLN A 98 -8.16 4.61 5.66
N LEU A 99 -6.90 4.13 5.67
CA LEU A 99 -6.02 4.31 6.83
C LEU A 99 -5.73 5.79 7.11
N CYS A 100 -5.51 6.60 6.07
CA CYS A 100 -5.35 8.04 6.23
C CYS A 100 -6.59 8.70 6.88
N SER A 101 -7.80 8.28 6.47
CA SER A 101 -9.03 8.76 7.09
C SER A 101 -9.09 8.43 8.59
N ILE A 102 -8.76 7.20 8.98
CA ILE A 102 -8.70 6.76 10.38
C ILE A 102 -7.64 7.55 11.16
N LEU A 103 -6.47 7.75 10.58
CA LEU A 103 -5.35 8.48 11.19
C LEU A 103 -5.51 10.00 11.13
N LYS A 104 -6.63 10.52 10.60
CA LYS A 104 -6.90 11.95 10.41
C LYS A 104 -5.84 12.65 9.52
N LEU A 105 -5.25 11.91 8.61
CA LEU A 105 -4.36 12.45 7.58
C LEU A 105 -5.18 12.89 6.36
N ARG A 106 -4.65 13.83 5.60
CA ARG A 106 -5.22 14.25 4.32
C ARG A 106 -4.58 13.44 3.20
N VAL A 107 -5.36 13.01 2.22
CA VAL A 107 -4.83 12.23 1.11
C VAL A 107 -5.20 12.81 -0.24
N VAL A 108 -4.19 13.03 -1.08
CA VAL A 108 -4.31 13.38 -2.49
C VAL A 108 -4.23 12.08 -3.29
N ALA A 109 -5.35 11.63 -3.81
CA ALA A 109 -5.46 10.41 -4.59
C ALA A 109 -5.33 10.74 -6.09
N VAL A 110 -4.31 10.18 -6.74
CA VAL A 110 -4.10 10.36 -8.19
C VAL A 110 -4.56 9.11 -8.90
N ALA A 111 -5.50 9.27 -9.86
CA ALA A 111 -6.10 8.16 -10.59
C ALA A 111 -6.18 8.45 -12.10
N ARG A 112 -6.04 7.39 -12.90
CA ARG A 112 -6.22 7.47 -14.35
C ARG A 112 -7.69 7.67 -14.71
N ASP A 113 -7.93 8.38 -15.81
CA ASP A 113 -9.25 8.42 -16.45
C ASP A 113 -9.40 7.20 -17.36
N LEU A 114 -10.13 6.21 -16.90
CA LEU A 114 -10.42 5.02 -17.68
C LEU A 114 -11.78 5.19 -18.38
N GLY A 115 -11.75 5.43 -19.68
CA GLY A 115 -12.95 5.49 -20.52
C GLY A 115 -13.89 6.67 -20.20
N GLY A 116 -13.38 7.83 -19.77
CA GLY A 116 -14.16 9.03 -19.49
C GLY A 116 -15.01 8.98 -18.21
N ASN A 117 -14.72 8.04 -17.32
CA ASN A 117 -15.46 7.85 -16.06
C ASN A 117 -14.77 8.46 -14.83
N PHE A 118 -13.85 9.40 -15.01
CA PHE A 118 -13.09 9.99 -13.92
C PHE A 118 -13.97 10.55 -12.80
N ALA A 119 -15.06 11.22 -13.11
CA ALA A 119 -15.99 11.78 -12.12
C ALA A 119 -16.56 10.71 -11.16
N LYS A 120 -16.91 9.52 -11.67
CA LYS A 120 -17.38 8.40 -10.85
C LYS A 120 -16.25 7.87 -9.97
N THR A 121 -15.06 7.70 -10.54
CA THR A 121 -13.86 7.28 -9.80
C THR A 121 -13.53 8.26 -8.69
N ALA A 122 -13.58 9.56 -8.97
CA ALA A 122 -13.31 10.60 -7.98
C ALA A 122 -14.35 10.59 -6.84
N THR A 123 -15.62 10.46 -7.16
CA THR A 123 -16.71 10.36 -6.17
C THR A 123 -16.50 9.14 -5.27
N TRP A 124 -16.18 8.00 -5.86
CA TRP A 124 -15.93 6.78 -5.12
C TRP A 124 -14.69 6.88 -4.21
N LEU A 125 -13.55 7.37 -4.71
CA LEU A 125 -12.36 7.54 -3.87
C LEU A 125 -12.58 8.54 -2.73
N LYS A 126 -13.37 9.60 -2.96
CA LYS A 126 -13.80 10.52 -1.89
C LYS A 126 -14.67 9.82 -0.84
N SER A 127 -15.56 8.92 -1.23
CA SER A 127 -16.36 8.14 -0.28
C SER A 127 -15.52 7.18 0.58
N LEU A 128 -14.32 6.78 0.12
CA LEU A 128 -13.33 6.02 0.90
C LEU A 128 -12.51 6.90 1.86
N GLY A 129 -12.59 8.24 1.76
CA GLY A 129 -11.87 9.17 2.60
C GLY A 129 -10.81 10.02 1.88
N ALA A 130 -10.71 9.97 0.54
CA ALA A 130 -9.79 10.83 -0.18
C ALA A 130 -10.17 12.31 -0.01
N SER A 131 -9.20 13.13 0.44
CA SER A 131 -9.40 14.57 0.65
C SER A 131 -9.42 15.33 -0.68
N ALA A 132 -8.63 14.89 -1.65
CA ALA A 132 -8.65 15.36 -3.04
C ALA A 132 -8.43 14.18 -3.98
N VAL A 133 -9.00 14.26 -5.19
CA VAL A 133 -8.78 13.29 -6.26
C VAL A 133 -8.39 14.05 -7.50
N LEU A 134 -7.19 13.79 -8.01
CA LEU A 134 -6.64 14.40 -9.21
C LEU A 134 -6.53 13.37 -10.33
N LYS A 135 -6.64 13.85 -11.56
CA LYS A 135 -6.45 13.02 -12.75
C LYS A 135 -4.95 12.82 -12.99
N ASP A 136 -4.51 11.58 -13.24
CA ASP A 136 -3.10 11.29 -13.56
C ASP A 136 -2.70 11.80 -14.96
N ALA A 137 -2.74 13.11 -15.13
CA ALA A 137 -2.43 13.84 -16.35
C ALA A 137 -2.18 15.31 -16.01
N GLY A 138 -1.64 16.08 -16.96
CA GLY A 138 -1.47 17.52 -16.78
C GLY A 138 -0.44 17.90 -15.71
N ASP A 139 -0.67 19.03 -15.07
CA ASP A 139 0.16 19.56 -13.98
C ASP A 139 -0.54 19.39 -12.62
N LEU A 140 -0.22 18.29 -11.93
CA LEU A 140 -0.81 17.97 -10.63
C LEU A 140 -0.44 19.01 -9.55
N LYS A 141 0.72 19.68 -9.69
CA LYS A 141 1.15 20.71 -8.75
C LYS A 141 0.29 21.96 -8.87
N GLU A 142 -0.03 22.37 -10.10
CA GLU A 142 -0.93 23.49 -10.36
C GLU A 142 -2.33 23.17 -9.84
N GLU A 143 -2.91 22.02 -10.25
CA GLU A 143 -4.22 21.57 -9.79
C GLU A 143 -4.32 21.49 -8.25
N LEU A 144 -3.27 20.98 -7.59
CA LEU A 144 -3.21 20.94 -6.12
C LEU A 144 -3.12 22.34 -5.52
N GLY A 145 -2.40 23.26 -6.17
CA GLY A 145 -2.28 24.66 -5.75
C GLY A 145 -3.60 25.43 -5.75
N GLU A 146 -4.51 25.09 -6.67
CA GLU A 146 -5.85 25.66 -6.74
C GLU A 146 -6.71 25.26 -5.52
N LEU A 147 -6.40 24.14 -4.88
CA LEU A 147 -7.06 23.69 -3.66
C LEU A 147 -6.52 24.47 -2.45
N LYS A 148 -6.85 25.74 -2.32
CA LYS A 148 -6.30 26.76 -1.40
C LYS A 148 -6.18 26.36 0.08
N PHE A 149 -6.85 25.30 0.50
CA PHE A 149 -6.86 24.83 1.89
C PHE A 149 -6.07 23.53 2.10
N PHE A 150 -5.35 23.07 1.06
CA PHE A 150 -4.63 21.81 1.12
C PHE A 150 -3.17 22.04 1.51
N ALA A 151 -2.72 21.42 2.60
CA ALA A 151 -1.29 21.34 2.89
C ALA A 151 -0.60 20.51 1.80
N LYS A 152 0.58 20.94 1.36
CA LYS A 152 1.37 20.13 0.41
C LYS A 152 1.73 18.79 1.06
N PRO A 153 1.69 17.70 0.29
CA PRO A 153 2.08 16.38 0.79
C PRO A 153 3.55 16.36 1.25
N LYS A 154 3.81 15.82 2.44
CA LYS A 154 5.15 15.53 2.95
C LYS A 154 5.69 14.22 2.42
N LEU A 155 4.78 13.30 2.10
CA LEU A 155 5.07 11.93 1.72
C LEU A 155 4.21 11.55 0.51
N ALA A 156 4.82 10.87 -0.45
CA ALA A 156 4.09 10.35 -1.61
C ALA A 156 4.45 8.90 -1.87
N PHE A 157 3.47 8.12 -2.38
CA PHE A 157 3.61 6.70 -2.64
C PHE A 157 3.41 6.41 -4.13
N ASP A 158 4.46 5.92 -4.78
CA ASP A 158 4.46 5.59 -6.20
C ASP A 158 4.54 4.09 -6.45
N CYS A 159 3.62 3.58 -7.27
CA CYS A 159 3.73 2.24 -7.83
C CYS A 159 3.61 2.20 -9.36
N VAL A 160 3.57 3.36 -10.01
CA VAL A 160 3.38 3.46 -11.46
C VAL A 160 4.71 3.63 -12.18
N GLY A 161 5.57 4.52 -11.70
CA GLY A 161 6.82 4.89 -12.39
C GLY A 161 6.59 5.94 -13.49
N GLY A 162 7.60 6.14 -14.33
CA GLY A 162 7.57 7.04 -15.48
C GLY A 162 7.07 8.45 -15.17
N ASP A 163 6.29 9.02 -16.09
CA ASP A 163 5.72 10.35 -15.96
C ASP A 163 4.72 10.50 -14.78
N SER A 164 4.01 9.43 -14.43
CA SER A 164 3.09 9.45 -13.27
C SER A 164 3.85 9.72 -11.97
N ALA A 165 4.98 9.03 -11.77
CA ALA A 165 5.84 9.23 -10.61
C ALA A 165 6.43 10.65 -10.58
N ARG A 166 6.83 11.20 -11.74
CA ARG A 166 7.32 12.57 -11.85
C ARG A 166 6.25 13.58 -11.43
N ARG A 167 5.05 13.50 -12.02
CA ARG A 167 3.92 14.38 -11.67
C ARG A 167 3.56 14.27 -10.19
N LEU A 168 3.57 13.05 -9.63
CA LEU A 168 3.29 12.83 -8.22
C LEU A 168 4.35 13.51 -7.33
N ALA A 169 5.64 13.40 -7.67
CA ALA A 169 6.72 14.07 -6.94
C ALA A 169 6.61 15.59 -6.98
N ASP A 170 6.06 16.15 -8.06
CA ASP A 170 5.86 17.61 -8.17
C ASP A 170 4.82 18.15 -7.18
N THR A 171 3.94 17.30 -6.66
CA THR A 171 2.98 17.67 -5.60
C THR A 171 3.60 17.79 -4.21
N LEU A 172 4.77 17.18 -3.95
CA LEU A 172 5.42 17.17 -2.65
C LEU A 172 5.85 18.57 -2.19
N GLU A 173 5.92 18.82 -0.90
CA GLU A 173 6.61 19.99 -0.35
C GLU A 173 8.14 19.91 -0.54
N ALA A 174 8.85 21.00 -0.32
CA ALA A 174 10.31 20.96 -0.28
C ALA A 174 10.78 20.07 0.89
N GLY A 175 11.80 19.24 0.65
CA GLY A 175 12.26 18.24 1.61
C GLY A 175 11.37 17.00 1.70
N GLY A 176 10.25 16.97 0.96
CA GLY A 176 9.31 15.84 0.94
C GLY A 176 9.92 14.54 0.41
N GLN A 177 9.24 13.43 0.66
CA GLN A 177 9.75 12.10 0.33
C GLN A 177 8.80 11.34 -0.60
N LEU A 178 9.37 10.77 -1.67
CA LEU A 178 8.69 9.82 -2.54
C LEU A 178 9.14 8.40 -2.21
N VAL A 179 8.19 7.51 -1.91
CA VAL A 179 8.44 6.08 -1.69
C VAL A 179 7.93 5.30 -2.90
N VAL A 180 8.86 4.66 -3.60
CA VAL A 180 8.56 3.82 -4.76
C VAL A 180 8.41 2.38 -4.29
N TYR A 181 7.20 1.81 -4.41
CA TYR A 181 6.91 0.43 -4.00
C TYR A 181 6.48 -0.48 -5.16
N GLY A 182 6.44 0.05 -6.37
CA GLY A 182 6.12 -0.68 -7.60
C GLY A 182 6.50 0.09 -8.84
N CYS A 183 6.31 -0.52 -10.02
CA CYS A 183 6.59 0.12 -11.30
C CYS A 183 5.66 -0.48 -12.38
N LEU A 184 4.38 -0.11 -12.36
CA LEU A 184 3.37 -0.66 -13.28
C LEU A 184 3.59 -0.26 -14.74
N SER A 185 4.21 0.90 -14.99
CA SER A 185 4.56 1.34 -16.35
C SER A 185 5.77 0.62 -16.92
N SER A 186 6.58 -0.02 -16.07
CA SER A 186 7.93 -0.53 -16.41
C SER A 186 8.91 0.56 -16.86
N GLU A 187 8.60 1.83 -16.59
CA GLU A 187 9.43 2.99 -16.96
C GLU A 187 9.99 3.64 -15.71
N ALA A 188 11.31 3.94 -15.74
CA ALA A 188 11.94 4.70 -14.68
C ALA A 188 11.46 6.15 -14.72
N PRO A 189 11.20 6.79 -13.56
CA PRO A 189 10.87 8.20 -13.52
C PRO A 189 12.03 9.06 -14.03
N GLN A 190 11.70 10.07 -14.82
CA GLN A 190 12.67 11.06 -15.31
C GLN A 190 12.64 12.27 -14.38
N TRP A 191 13.69 12.43 -13.59
CA TRP A 191 13.82 13.52 -12.63
C TRP A 191 14.72 14.61 -13.19
N GLY A 192 14.29 15.87 -13.10
CA GLY A 192 15.15 17.03 -13.31
C GLY A 192 16.03 17.30 -12.08
N TRP A 193 17.14 18.01 -12.27
CA TRP A 193 18.02 18.40 -11.17
C TRP A 193 17.32 19.35 -10.18
N GLU A 194 16.28 20.07 -10.61
CA GLU A 194 15.46 20.94 -9.75
C GLU A 194 14.81 20.19 -8.60
N GLN A 195 14.31 18.98 -8.84
CA GLN A 195 13.70 18.15 -7.79
C GLN A 195 14.74 17.78 -6.73
N TRP A 196 15.96 17.51 -7.14
CA TRP A 196 17.03 17.12 -6.22
C TRP A 196 17.61 18.30 -5.46
N VAL A 197 18.02 19.34 -6.17
CA VAL A 197 18.82 20.46 -5.60
C VAL A 197 17.91 21.53 -5.00
N HIS A 198 16.92 22.03 -5.77
CA HIS A 198 16.09 23.14 -5.30
C HIS A 198 14.97 22.72 -4.36
N ARG A 199 14.47 21.50 -4.53
CA ARG A 199 13.37 21.02 -3.72
C ARG A 199 13.80 20.02 -2.65
N GLU A 200 15.07 19.60 -2.66
CA GLU A 200 15.66 18.66 -1.69
C GLU A 200 14.81 17.38 -1.51
N LEU A 201 14.15 16.92 -2.61
CA LEU A 201 13.28 15.75 -2.54
C LEU A 201 14.09 14.50 -2.23
N LYS A 202 13.51 13.64 -1.41
CA LYS A 202 14.05 12.33 -1.07
C LYS A 202 13.30 11.26 -1.85
N VAL A 203 14.02 10.30 -2.45
CA VAL A 203 13.42 9.15 -3.13
C VAL A 203 13.99 7.89 -2.53
N CYS A 204 13.13 6.97 -2.12
CA CYS A 204 13.54 5.67 -1.63
C CYS A 204 12.62 4.56 -2.15
N GLY A 205 13.14 3.33 -2.15
CA GLY A 205 12.35 2.16 -2.53
C GLY A 205 11.83 1.41 -1.31
N PHE A 206 10.65 0.80 -1.44
CA PHE A 206 10.10 -0.14 -0.47
C PHE A 206 9.76 -1.48 -1.12
N ASN A 207 10.20 -2.56 -0.50
CA ASN A 207 9.87 -3.92 -0.90
C ASN A 207 9.38 -4.71 0.31
N MET A 208 8.10 -5.08 0.30
CA MET A 208 7.45 -5.77 1.42
C MET A 208 8.11 -7.12 1.74
N GLN A 209 8.53 -7.89 0.73
CA GLN A 209 9.21 -9.17 0.97
C GLN A 209 10.53 -8.97 1.72
N ARG A 210 11.33 -8.00 1.27
CA ARG A 210 12.60 -7.66 1.93
C ARG A 210 12.40 -7.17 3.36
N TRP A 211 11.33 -6.37 3.58
CA TRP A 211 10.94 -5.94 4.91
C TRP A 211 10.61 -7.13 5.81
N MET A 212 9.78 -8.05 5.32
CA MET A 212 9.43 -9.29 6.04
C MET A 212 10.66 -10.14 6.36
N ASP A 213 11.60 -10.28 5.44
CA ASP A 213 12.83 -11.06 5.65
C ASP A 213 13.74 -10.45 6.70
N GLY A 214 13.79 -9.12 6.80
CA GLY A 214 14.52 -8.38 7.84
C GLY A 214 13.86 -8.46 9.23
N ASN A 215 12.53 -8.64 9.28
CA ASN A 215 11.75 -8.57 10.52
C ASN A 215 11.18 -9.94 10.94
N LYS A 216 12.04 -10.95 11.01
CA LYS A 216 11.64 -12.36 11.29
C LYS A 216 10.83 -12.56 12.58
N LYS A 217 10.99 -11.70 13.58
CA LYS A 217 10.20 -11.77 14.83
C LYS A 217 8.71 -11.52 14.61
N VAL A 218 8.35 -10.72 13.61
CA VAL A 218 6.95 -10.45 13.28
C VAL A 218 6.26 -11.68 12.69
N ARG A 219 7.01 -12.63 12.14
CA ARG A 219 6.49 -13.88 11.54
C ARG A 219 5.81 -14.80 12.56
N HIS A 220 6.16 -14.70 13.84
CA HIS A 220 5.69 -15.59 14.90
C HIS A 220 4.91 -14.85 15.99
N ALA A 221 4.80 -13.54 15.90
CA ALA A 221 3.89 -12.81 16.75
C ALA A 221 2.46 -13.11 16.31
N ALA A 222 1.63 -13.61 17.23
CA ALA A 222 0.19 -13.52 17.08
C ALA A 222 -0.16 -12.08 16.65
N PRO A 223 -1.22 -11.85 15.85
CA PRO A 223 -1.59 -10.50 15.46
C PRO A 223 -1.60 -9.63 16.71
N ASP A 224 -0.70 -8.67 16.74
CA ASP A 224 -0.51 -7.79 17.90
C ASP A 224 -1.84 -7.10 18.11
N GLN A 225 -2.44 -7.29 19.28
CA GLN A 225 -3.74 -6.72 19.65
C GLN A 225 -3.78 -5.19 19.50
N ARG A 226 -2.63 -4.55 19.32
CA ARG A 226 -2.53 -3.13 18.97
C ARG A 226 -3.16 -2.76 17.63
N PHE A 227 -3.42 -3.75 16.75
CA PHE A 227 -4.12 -3.55 15.49
C PHE A 227 -5.65 -3.56 15.61
N LEU A 228 -6.18 -4.04 16.70
CA LEU A 228 -7.62 -4.26 16.86
C LEU A 228 -8.32 -3.22 17.76
N LEU A 229 -7.58 -2.38 18.47
CA LEU A 229 -8.17 -1.47 19.46
C LEU A 229 -7.45 -0.12 19.47
N ARG A 230 -7.80 0.76 18.54
CA ARG A 230 -7.86 2.20 18.81
C ARG A 230 -9.30 2.61 18.55
N ASP A 231 -10.06 2.71 19.64
CA ASP A 231 -11.33 3.40 19.68
C ASP A 231 -11.18 4.86 19.23
#